data_52ccbaac4e77064c9cbde15aa7c7e873
#
_entry.id   52ccbaac4e77064c9cbde15aa7c7e873
#
_cell.length_a   1.000
_cell.length_b   1.000
_cell.length_c   1.000
_cell.angle_alpha   90.00
_cell.angle_beta   90.00
_cell.angle_gamma   90.00
#
_symmetry.space_group_name_H-M   'P 1'
#
loop_
_entity.id
_entity.type
_entity.pdbx_description
1 polymer ?
#
loop_
_entity_poly.entity_id
_entity_poly.type
_entity_poly.pdbx_seq_one_letter_code
_entity_poly.pdbx_strand_id
1 'polypeptide(L)'
;MDKWKRTLDTPEGSLGYVVEAGQWIRITDYSGTDIELRIPEEIDGLPVRVLTKKTFLSRKHLHKVILPDTLEEIGDWAFTYCTNLESVWIPKKEMKLGNRIFMECPNIHRIYTYEPGVARDDFGRKQHGNRTSEKQQESRKSEEDQWAALLAAATLMLDAEYLVNFTEAGSVEWIRKWDARMNGVLDMDDSEGYTRMILCGEEDYGTNIDEFIKNKRKSKVRLALLRLMNSIGLSAENEVKLKDYLISHTKGCASEESWEVLLKEYGHEQEYFQLFADIGGINEQNFDAILTDMSAEYAEMKAFLIRYKAEKMESTDFFDSLSLDSL
;
A
#
# COMPACT_ATOMS: atom_id res chain seq x y z
N MET A 1 22.60 1.56 31.80
CA MET A 1 21.55 0.53 31.93
C MET A 1 20.50 1.09 32.87
N ASP A 2 19.31 1.39 32.37
CA ASP A 2 18.23 1.94 33.18
C ASP A 2 17.81 0.90 34.23
N LYS A 3 17.94 1.26 35.48
CA LYS A 3 17.71 0.42 36.66
C LYS A 3 16.27 -0.09 36.81
N TRP A 4 15.35 0.34 35.89
CA TRP A 4 13.92 0.10 35.94
C TRP A 4 13.35 -0.62 34.71
N LYS A 5 14.22 -0.96 33.74
CA LYS A 5 13.80 -1.68 32.54
C LYS A 5 13.57 -3.14 32.85
N ARG A 6 12.36 -3.62 32.50
CA ARG A 6 11.92 -5.02 32.58
C ARG A 6 11.77 -5.60 31.19
N THR A 7 11.63 -6.88 31.06
CA THR A 7 11.37 -7.58 29.80
C THR A 7 10.16 -8.49 29.91
N LEU A 8 9.38 -8.55 28.83
CA LEU A 8 8.33 -9.54 28.61
C LEU A 8 8.74 -10.41 27.44
N ASP A 9 8.75 -11.73 27.61
CA ASP A 9 9.09 -12.65 26.55
C ASP A 9 7.96 -12.71 25.51
N THR A 10 8.36 -12.76 24.23
CA THR A 10 7.52 -13.06 23.07
C THR A 10 7.87 -14.45 22.55
N PRO A 11 7.14 -15.04 21.57
CA PRO A 11 7.47 -16.38 21.06
C PRO A 11 8.92 -16.53 20.60
N GLU A 12 9.51 -15.52 19.95
CA GLU A 12 10.87 -15.56 19.41
C GLU A 12 11.69 -14.33 19.81
N GLY A 13 11.37 -13.69 20.95
CA GLY A 13 12.09 -12.51 21.40
C GLY A 13 11.64 -11.97 22.75
N SER A 14 11.80 -10.65 22.93
CA SER A 14 11.37 -9.96 24.14
C SER A 14 11.07 -8.47 23.89
N LEU A 15 10.07 -7.95 24.59
CA LEU A 15 9.72 -6.55 24.69
C LEU A 15 10.35 -5.96 25.96
N GLY A 16 11.20 -4.93 25.77
CA GLY A 16 11.68 -4.13 26.88
C GLY A 16 10.63 -3.10 27.29
N TYR A 17 10.36 -2.99 28.59
CA TYR A 17 9.37 -2.03 29.08
C TYR A 17 9.75 -1.37 30.40
N VAL A 18 9.09 -0.25 30.69
CA VAL A 18 9.20 0.48 31.96
C VAL A 18 7.79 0.73 32.49
N VAL A 19 7.63 0.57 33.83
CA VAL A 19 6.40 0.92 34.52
C VAL A 19 6.46 2.40 34.92
N GLU A 20 5.51 3.18 34.42
CA GLU A 20 5.40 4.61 34.71
C GLU A 20 4.45 4.87 35.88
N ALA A 21 5.01 5.49 36.93
CA ALA A 21 4.29 5.84 38.16
C ALA A 21 3.47 4.70 38.81
N GLY A 22 3.79 3.43 38.50
CA GLY A 22 3.03 2.27 38.95
C GLY A 22 1.64 2.13 38.34
N GLN A 23 1.32 2.82 37.26
CA GLN A 23 -0.04 2.91 36.69
C GLN A 23 -0.16 2.40 35.24
N TRP A 24 0.89 2.51 34.44
CA TRP A 24 0.88 2.11 33.03
C TRP A 24 2.26 1.76 32.53
N ILE A 25 2.32 1.18 31.33
CA ILE A 25 3.53 0.66 30.72
C ILE A 25 3.90 1.41 29.45
N ARG A 26 5.19 1.65 29.34
CA ARG A 26 5.86 2.16 28.16
C ARG A 26 6.80 1.08 27.61
N ILE A 27 6.58 0.64 26.37
CA ILE A 27 7.49 -0.25 25.64
C ILE A 27 8.66 0.59 25.13
N THR A 28 9.87 0.19 25.46
CA THR A 28 11.10 0.95 25.14
C THR A 28 11.85 0.39 23.95
N ASP A 29 11.81 -0.90 23.74
CA ASP A 29 12.50 -1.60 22.65
C ASP A 29 11.95 -3.02 22.50
N TYR A 30 12.29 -3.61 21.36
CA TYR A 30 12.04 -5.00 21.06
C TYR A 30 13.36 -5.66 20.61
N SER A 31 13.59 -6.91 21.01
CA SER A 31 14.70 -7.74 20.56
C SER A 31 14.21 -9.14 20.27
N GLY A 32 14.29 -9.55 19.00
CA GLY A 32 13.81 -10.87 18.60
C GLY A 32 13.67 -11.02 17.10
N THR A 33 13.13 -12.17 16.70
CA THR A 33 12.92 -12.58 15.31
C THR A 33 11.47 -12.95 15.03
N ASP A 34 10.52 -12.50 15.88
CA ASP A 34 9.10 -12.70 15.61
C ASP A 34 8.73 -12.20 14.22
N ILE A 35 8.04 -13.02 13.44
CA ILE A 35 7.48 -12.65 12.15
C ILE A 35 6.19 -11.87 12.35
N GLU A 36 5.34 -12.36 13.28
CA GLU A 36 4.11 -11.70 13.69
C GLU A 36 4.20 -11.35 15.17
N LEU A 37 3.96 -10.08 15.51
CA LEU A 37 4.03 -9.61 16.89
C LEU A 37 2.70 -8.96 17.28
N ARG A 38 2.07 -9.50 18.33
CA ARG A 38 0.97 -8.87 19.04
C ARG A 38 1.50 -8.22 20.32
N ILE A 39 1.35 -6.91 20.42
CA ILE A 39 1.64 -6.18 21.66
C ILE A 39 0.45 -6.38 22.61
N PRO A 40 0.67 -6.85 23.86
CA PRO A 40 -0.43 -7.10 24.77
C PRO A 40 -1.10 -5.81 25.25
N GLU A 41 -2.37 -5.90 25.61
CA GLU A 41 -3.13 -4.79 26.22
C GLU A 41 -2.54 -4.38 27.57
N GLU A 42 -2.09 -5.39 28.36
CA GLU A 42 -1.58 -5.20 29.70
C GLU A 42 -0.34 -6.08 29.94
N ILE A 43 0.55 -5.58 30.78
CA ILE A 43 1.67 -6.34 31.33
C ILE A 43 1.63 -6.17 32.86
N ASP A 44 1.64 -7.28 33.61
CA ASP A 44 1.53 -7.27 35.08
C ASP A 44 0.25 -6.57 35.58
N GLY A 45 -0.86 -6.60 34.80
CA GLY A 45 -2.13 -5.92 35.11
C GLY A 45 -2.11 -4.41 34.88
N LEU A 46 -1.10 -3.87 34.22
CA LEU A 46 -0.98 -2.45 33.90
C LEU A 46 -1.11 -2.23 32.37
N PRO A 47 -1.92 -1.26 31.92
CA PRO A 47 -2.15 -1.02 30.50
C PRO A 47 -0.88 -0.55 29.75
N VAL A 48 -0.68 -1.07 28.55
CA VAL A 48 0.37 -0.63 27.64
C VAL A 48 -0.12 0.61 26.89
N ARG A 49 0.45 1.79 27.18
CA ARG A 49 -0.02 3.06 26.63
C ARG A 49 0.93 3.70 25.63
N VAL A 50 2.22 3.44 25.69
CA VAL A 50 3.21 4.14 24.88
C VAL A 50 4.19 3.19 24.23
N LEU A 51 4.39 3.35 22.92
CA LEU A 51 5.58 2.91 22.21
C LEU A 51 6.55 4.08 22.13
N THR A 52 7.76 3.91 22.67
CA THR A 52 8.74 5.00 22.64
C THR A 52 9.33 5.19 21.25
N LYS A 53 10.11 6.22 21.11
CA LYS A 53 10.83 6.47 19.86
C LYS A 53 11.76 5.29 19.55
N LYS A 54 11.77 4.86 18.27
CA LYS A 54 12.66 3.79 17.77
C LYS A 54 12.44 2.41 18.41
N THR A 55 11.28 2.13 18.99
CA THR A 55 10.97 0.86 19.69
C THR A 55 11.26 -0.35 18.80
N PHE A 56 10.88 -0.32 17.53
CA PHE A 56 11.08 -1.41 16.55
C PHE A 56 12.07 -1.04 15.44
N LEU A 57 12.94 -0.07 15.66
CA LEU A 57 13.90 0.38 14.64
C LEU A 57 14.68 -0.81 14.04
N SER A 58 14.66 -0.91 12.70
CA SER A 58 15.41 -1.92 11.93
C SER A 58 15.05 -3.38 12.24
N ARG A 59 13.82 -3.66 12.64
CA ARG A 59 13.34 -5.03 12.90
C ARG A 59 12.91 -5.71 11.60
N LYS A 60 13.89 -6.23 10.86
CA LYS A 60 13.70 -6.80 9.52
C LYS A 60 12.93 -8.13 9.51
N HIS A 61 12.77 -8.82 10.64
CA HIS A 61 12.00 -10.05 10.74
C HIS A 61 10.49 -9.81 10.90
N LEU A 62 10.08 -8.61 11.34
CA LEU A 62 8.67 -8.29 11.50
C LEU A 62 7.98 -8.13 10.15
N HIS A 63 6.95 -8.93 9.91
CA HIS A 63 6.04 -8.83 8.77
C HIS A 63 4.69 -8.25 9.20
N LYS A 64 4.25 -8.54 10.42
CA LYS A 64 2.96 -8.12 10.92
C LYS A 64 3.04 -7.66 12.37
N VAL A 65 2.37 -6.55 12.67
CA VAL A 65 2.26 -6.03 14.05
C VAL A 65 0.81 -5.69 14.37
N ILE A 66 0.37 -6.10 15.56
CA ILE A 66 -0.95 -5.76 16.09
C ILE A 66 -0.73 -4.95 17.37
N LEU A 67 -1.21 -3.70 17.34
CA LEU A 67 -1.11 -2.76 18.46
C LEU A 67 -2.32 -2.91 19.40
N PRO A 68 -2.16 -2.64 20.71
CA PRO A 68 -3.23 -2.81 21.69
C PRO A 68 -4.23 -1.64 21.70
N ASP A 69 -5.46 -1.91 22.15
CA ASP A 69 -6.51 -0.89 22.31
C ASP A 69 -6.14 0.18 23.34
N THR A 70 -5.30 -0.17 24.30
CA THR A 70 -4.86 0.72 25.38
C THR A 70 -3.84 1.76 24.93
N LEU A 71 -3.27 1.63 23.70
CA LEU A 71 -2.19 2.48 23.21
C LEU A 71 -2.65 3.93 23.04
N GLU A 72 -1.88 4.89 23.56
CA GLU A 72 -2.15 6.35 23.52
C GLU A 72 -1.08 7.13 22.73
N GLU A 73 0.12 6.55 22.58
CA GLU A 73 1.22 7.22 21.86
C GLU A 73 2.10 6.23 21.09
N ILE A 74 2.46 6.60 19.86
CA ILE A 74 3.50 5.97 19.05
C ILE A 74 4.60 7.02 18.82
N GLY A 75 5.79 6.75 19.35
CA GLY A 75 6.93 7.68 19.26
C GLY A 75 7.55 7.78 17.87
N ASP A 76 8.40 8.80 17.70
CA ASP A 76 9.12 9.04 16.44
C ASP A 76 9.89 7.80 15.98
N TRP A 77 9.87 7.52 14.67
CA TRP A 77 10.62 6.42 14.04
C TRP A 77 10.34 5.04 14.64
N ALA A 78 9.18 4.81 15.21
CA ALA A 78 8.90 3.59 15.96
C ALA A 78 9.15 2.31 15.14
N PHE A 79 8.80 2.29 13.86
CA PHE A 79 8.97 1.16 12.93
C PHE A 79 9.94 1.46 11.76
N THR A 80 10.71 2.53 11.82
CA THR A 80 11.62 2.91 10.73
C THR A 80 12.62 1.77 10.42
N TYR A 81 12.87 1.55 9.11
CA TYR A 81 13.70 0.47 8.57
C TYR A 81 13.22 -0.96 8.88
N CYS A 82 11.94 -1.16 9.17
CA CYS A 82 11.33 -2.48 9.20
C CYS A 82 11.03 -2.95 7.77
N THR A 83 12.08 -3.33 7.03
CA THR A 83 12.01 -3.52 5.58
C THR A 83 11.09 -4.64 5.12
N ASN A 84 10.76 -5.62 5.98
CA ASN A 84 9.84 -6.70 5.66
C ASN A 84 8.45 -6.52 6.28
N LEU A 85 8.19 -5.38 6.94
CA LEU A 85 6.89 -5.11 7.52
C LEU A 85 5.84 -4.94 6.40
N GLU A 86 4.85 -5.80 6.37
CA GLU A 86 3.81 -5.87 5.35
C GLU A 86 2.50 -5.22 5.84
N SER A 87 2.19 -5.40 7.12
CA SER A 87 0.91 -4.93 7.65
C SER A 87 0.97 -4.57 9.13
N VAL A 88 0.16 -3.56 9.51
CA VAL A 88 0.01 -3.11 10.90
C VAL A 88 -1.48 -2.95 11.21
N TRP A 89 -1.92 -3.43 12.38
CA TRP A 89 -3.25 -3.21 12.93
C TRP A 89 -3.20 -2.17 14.04
N ILE A 90 -3.98 -1.11 13.91
CA ILE A 90 -3.92 0.06 14.79
C ILE A 90 -5.34 0.38 15.30
N PRO A 91 -5.57 0.60 16.60
CA PRO A 91 -6.89 0.97 17.10
C PRO A 91 -7.35 2.31 16.53
N LYS A 92 -8.62 2.38 16.09
CA LYS A 92 -9.24 3.58 15.52
C LYS A 92 -9.67 4.53 16.63
N LYS A 93 -8.71 5.22 17.18
CA LYS A 93 -8.92 6.23 18.23
C LYS A 93 -7.89 7.35 18.12
N GLU A 94 -8.15 8.45 18.80
CA GLU A 94 -7.16 9.51 18.93
C GLU A 94 -5.93 9.00 19.69
N MET A 95 -4.76 9.22 19.13
CA MET A 95 -3.49 8.94 19.76
C MET A 95 -2.43 9.93 19.29
N LYS A 96 -1.44 10.13 20.11
CA LYS A 96 -0.29 10.95 19.74
C LYS A 96 0.63 10.17 18.84
N LEU A 97 0.86 10.71 17.64
CA LEU A 97 1.73 10.11 16.62
C LEU A 97 3.03 10.90 16.52
N GLY A 98 4.14 10.19 16.58
CA GLY A 98 5.46 10.72 16.27
C GLY A 98 5.67 10.90 14.78
N ASN A 99 6.82 11.47 14.42
CA ASN A 99 7.18 11.70 13.03
C ASN A 99 7.79 10.44 12.41
N ARG A 100 7.54 10.23 11.11
CA ARG A 100 8.19 9.21 10.28
C ARG A 100 8.13 7.80 10.87
N ILE A 101 6.96 7.43 11.41
CA ILE A 101 6.75 6.15 12.12
C ILE A 101 7.14 4.97 11.25
N PHE A 102 6.79 4.99 9.95
CA PHE A 102 6.99 3.91 8.98
C PHE A 102 8.02 4.26 7.88
N MET A 103 8.94 5.20 8.15
CA MET A 103 9.96 5.56 7.17
C MET A 103 10.83 4.35 6.81
N GLU A 104 11.16 4.20 5.52
CA GLU A 104 11.98 3.10 5.00
C GLU A 104 11.39 1.69 5.31
N CYS A 105 10.05 1.57 5.21
CA CYS A 105 9.32 0.31 5.26
C CYS A 105 8.70 0.00 3.89
N PRO A 106 9.49 -0.32 2.85
CA PRO A 106 9.02 -0.38 1.45
C PRO A 106 7.95 -1.44 1.21
N ASN A 107 7.87 -2.46 2.05
CA ASN A 107 6.93 -3.56 1.89
C ASN A 107 5.60 -3.38 2.64
N ILE A 108 5.43 -2.28 3.41
CA ILE A 108 4.15 -2.04 4.07
C ILE A 108 3.09 -1.69 3.02
N HIS A 109 2.13 -2.57 2.85
CA HIS A 109 1.06 -2.41 1.86
C HIS A 109 -0.33 -2.35 2.49
N ARG A 110 -0.44 -2.53 3.82
CA ARG A 110 -1.69 -2.45 4.57
C ARG A 110 -1.48 -1.83 5.95
N ILE A 111 -2.24 -0.78 6.25
CA ILE A 111 -2.40 -0.27 7.61
C ILE A 111 -3.88 -0.37 7.95
N TYR A 112 -4.26 -1.40 8.69
CA TYR A 112 -5.63 -1.62 9.13
C TYR A 112 -5.95 -0.77 10.35
N THR A 113 -7.12 -0.15 10.35
CA THR A 113 -7.68 0.46 11.55
C THR A 113 -8.83 -0.40 12.08
N TYR A 114 -8.98 -0.51 13.39
CA TYR A 114 -10.03 -1.32 13.99
C TYR A 114 -10.67 -0.61 15.19
N GLU A 115 -11.97 -0.86 15.42
CA GLU A 115 -12.70 -0.30 16.55
C GLU A 115 -12.23 -0.95 17.87
N PRO A 116 -11.83 -0.15 18.89
CA PRO A 116 -11.44 -0.65 20.20
C PRO A 116 -12.54 -1.51 20.85
N GLY A 117 -12.13 -2.53 21.62
CA GLY A 117 -13.04 -3.45 22.29
C GLY A 117 -13.66 -4.54 21.41
N VAL A 118 -13.36 -4.59 20.13
CA VAL A 118 -13.81 -5.65 19.21
C VAL A 118 -12.83 -6.81 19.30
N ALA A 119 -13.32 -8.00 19.73
CA ALA A 119 -12.50 -9.20 19.75
C ALA A 119 -12.04 -9.57 18.33
N ARG A 120 -10.74 -9.78 18.18
CA ARG A 120 -10.10 -10.18 16.94
C ARG A 120 -9.40 -11.51 17.13
N ASP A 121 -9.36 -12.31 16.06
CA ASP A 121 -8.53 -13.51 16.02
C ASP A 121 -7.02 -13.14 16.05
N ASP A 122 -6.17 -14.14 16.11
CA ASP A 122 -4.71 -13.95 16.10
C ASP A 122 -4.19 -13.26 14.83
N PHE A 123 -5.04 -13.14 13.81
CA PHE A 123 -4.74 -12.49 12.55
C PHE A 123 -5.33 -11.06 12.44
N GLY A 124 -5.90 -10.50 13.50
CA GLY A 124 -6.49 -9.16 13.51
C GLY A 124 -7.85 -9.06 12.81
N ARG A 125 -8.44 -10.19 12.37
CA ARG A 125 -9.76 -10.25 11.73
C ARG A 125 -10.87 -10.28 12.77
N LYS A 126 -12.04 -9.71 12.44
CA LYS A 126 -13.23 -9.85 13.29
C LYS A 126 -13.58 -11.33 13.44
N GLN A 127 -13.77 -11.80 14.67
CA GLN A 127 -14.31 -13.14 14.91
C GLN A 127 -15.78 -13.15 14.43
N HIS A 128 -16.03 -13.73 13.27
CA HIS A 128 -17.39 -13.99 12.81
C HIS A 128 -17.89 -15.29 13.43
N GLY A 129 -18.94 -15.18 14.23
CA GLY A 129 -19.73 -16.34 14.64
C GLY A 129 -20.43 -16.93 13.41
N ASN A 130 -20.15 -18.23 13.12
CA ASN A 130 -20.74 -19.05 12.05
C ASN A 130 -20.44 -18.67 10.60
N ARG A 131 -19.49 -19.40 10.02
CA ARG A 131 -19.30 -19.52 8.56
C ARG A 131 -20.46 -20.33 7.96
N THR A 132 -21.44 -19.65 7.41
CA THR A 132 -22.33 -20.25 6.41
C THR A 132 -22.38 -19.33 5.19
N SER A 133 -21.97 -19.89 4.04
CA SER A 133 -22.11 -19.35 2.67
C SER A 133 -21.15 -18.26 2.22
N GLU A 134 -19.86 -18.55 2.10
CA GLU A 134 -18.86 -17.68 1.42
C GLU A 134 -18.30 -18.30 0.13
N LYS A 135 -19.10 -18.88 -0.74
CA LYS A 135 -18.61 -19.43 -2.02
C LYS A 135 -18.84 -18.55 -3.26
N GLN A 136 -19.27 -17.29 -3.10
CA GLN A 136 -19.59 -16.43 -4.26
C GLN A 136 -19.05 -14.98 -4.17
N GLN A 137 -18.07 -14.68 -3.30
CA GLN A 137 -17.54 -13.31 -3.13
C GLN A 137 -16.01 -13.22 -3.23
N GLU A 138 -15.36 -14.11 -3.97
CA GLU A 138 -13.89 -14.19 -4.06
C GLU A 138 -13.22 -13.21 -5.04
N SER A 139 -13.91 -12.23 -5.63
CA SER A 139 -13.30 -11.36 -6.65
C SER A 139 -13.27 -9.86 -6.36
N ARG A 140 -13.68 -9.38 -5.19
CA ARG A 140 -13.52 -7.97 -4.81
C ARG A 140 -12.82 -7.85 -3.46
N LYS A 141 -11.73 -7.06 -3.43
CA LYS A 141 -11.08 -6.64 -2.17
C LYS A 141 -12.13 -6.06 -1.23
N SER A 142 -12.11 -6.44 0.03
CA SER A 142 -13.02 -5.86 1.03
C SER A 142 -12.80 -4.34 1.12
N GLU A 143 -13.81 -3.60 1.57
CA GLU A 143 -13.65 -2.15 1.82
C GLU A 143 -12.52 -1.90 2.83
N GLU A 144 -12.41 -2.74 3.86
CA GLU A 144 -11.36 -2.67 4.88
C GLU A 144 -9.95 -2.81 4.26
N ASP A 145 -9.78 -3.74 3.30
CA ASP A 145 -8.51 -3.91 2.58
C ASP A 145 -8.17 -2.71 1.71
N GLN A 146 -9.17 -2.12 1.05
CA GLN A 146 -8.97 -0.93 0.22
C GLN A 146 -8.54 0.28 1.06
N TRP A 147 -9.22 0.53 2.19
CA TRP A 147 -8.83 1.60 3.12
C TRP A 147 -7.44 1.38 3.70
N ALA A 148 -7.11 0.15 4.08
CA ALA A 148 -5.80 -0.20 4.61
C ALA A 148 -4.67 0.05 3.60
N ALA A 149 -4.93 -0.24 2.30
CA ALA A 149 -3.97 0.03 1.23
C ALA A 149 -3.76 1.54 1.01
N LEU A 150 -4.84 2.32 0.97
CA LEU A 150 -4.77 3.77 0.80
C LEU A 150 -4.06 4.44 1.98
N LEU A 151 -4.27 3.96 3.21
CA LEU A 151 -3.60 4.48 4.39
C LEU A 151 -2.09 4.18 4.37
N ALA A 152 -1.68 2.98 3.95
CA ALA A 152 -0.28 2.65 3.75
C ALA A 152 0.35 3.52 2.65
N ALA A 153 -0.33 3.72 1.52
CA ALA A 153 0.15 4.56 0.42
C ALA A 153 0.28 6.04 0.80
N ALA A 154 -0.50 6.54 1.75
CA ALA A 154 -0.37 7.90 2.26
C ALA A 154 1.03 8.17 2.82
N THR A 155 1.66 7.18 3.46
CA THR A 155 3.04 7.29 3.98
C THR A 155 4.09 7.07 2.92
N LEU A 156 3.92 6.05 2.06
CA LEU A 156 4.96 5.57 1.15
C LEU A 156 5.00 6.30 -0.19
N MET A 157 3.83 6.62 -0.74
CA MET A 157 3.72 7.15 -2.10
C MET A 157 3.40 8.65 -2.14
N LEU A 158 2.65 9.13 -1.14
CA LEU A 158 2.22 10.52 -1.11
C LEU A 158 3.11 11.41 -0.25
N ASP A 159 3.96 10.85 0.61
CA ASP A 159 4.73 11.58 1.61
C ASP A 159 3.84 12.59 2.37
N ALA A 160 2.71 12.08 2.89
CA ALA A 160 1.64 12.88 3.45
C ALA A 160 1.31 12.43 4.89
N GLU A 161 2.19 12.75 5.84
CA GLU A 161 2.02 12.37 7.25
C GLU A 161 0.69 12.86 7.84
N TYR A 162 0.16 13.98 7.35
CA TYR A 162 -1.14 14.53 7.80
C TYR A 162 -2.34 13.63 7.42
N LEU A 163 -2.18 12.72 6.46
CA LEU A 163 -3.17 11.71 6.10
C LEU A 163 -3.10 10.47 7.00
N VAL A 164 -2.05 10.32 7.80
CA VAL A 164 -1.92 9.24 8.77
C VAL A 164 -2.74 9.60 10.02
N ASN A 165 -4.05 9.70 9.83
CA ASN A 165 -5.01 9.96 10.90
C ASN A 165 -5.97 8.76 10.99
N PHE A 166 -5.75 7.92 12.00
CA PHE A 166 -6.46 6.64 12.12
C PHE A 166 -7.95 6.81 12.45
N THR A 167 -8.37 7.95 12.99
CA THR A 167 -9.78 8.23 13.28
C THR A 167 -10.54 8.70 12.05
N GLU A 168 -9.88 9.45 11.16
CA GLU A 168 -10.49 9.98 9.93
C GLU A 168 -10.39 9.01 8.76
N ALA A 169 -9.42 8.08 8.78
CA ALA A 169 -9.19 7.15 7.69
C ALA A 169 -10.48 6.41 7.30
N GLY A 170 -10.80 6.43 6.01
CA GLY A 170 -12.02 5.84 5.46
C GLY A 170 -13.23 6.80 5.45
N SER A 171 -13.13 8.03 5.95
CA SER A 171 -14.19 9.03 5.81
C SER A 171 -14.18 9.70 4.42
N VAL A 172 -15.33 10.25 4.01
CA VAL A 172 -15.46 11.00 2.74
C VAL A 172 -14.47 12.19 2.69
N GLU A 173 -14.30 12.89 3.80
CA GLU A 173 -13.37 14.02 3.87
C GLU A 173 -11.91 13.56 3.77
N TRP A 174 -11.58 12.44 4.39
CA TRP A 174 -10.24 11.87 4.31
C TRP A 174 -9.88 11.47 2.87
N ILE A 175 -10.79 10.77 2.16
CA ILE A 175 -10.53 10.37 0.77
C ILE A 175 -10.40 11.58 -0.15
N ARG A 176 -11.15 12.65 0.09
CA ARG A 176 -11.02 13.89 -0.67
C ARG A 176 -9.65 14.53 -0.49
N LYS A 177 -9.12 14.58 0.73
CA LYS A 177 -7.75 15.06 1.02
C LYS A 177 -6.70 14.15 0.37
N TRP A 178 -6.93 12.83 0.41
CA TRP A 178 -6.06 11.84 -0.21
C TRP A 178 -5.98 12.03 -1.73
N ASP A 179 -7.11 12.10 -2.40
CA ASP A 179 -7.20 12.29 -3.85
C ASP A 179 -6.65 13.68 -4.29
N ALA A 180 -6.84 14.71 -3.49
CA ALA A 180 -6.24 16.03 -3.75
C ALA A 180 -4.69 15.96 -3.71
N ARG A 181 -4.13 15.25 -2.75
CA ARG A 181 -2.67 15.04 -2.67
C ARG A 181 -2.15 14.18 -3.83
N MET A 182 -2.86 13.11 -4.17
CA MET A 182 -2.57 12.27 -5.33
C MET A 182 -2.52 13.11 -6.61
N ASN A 183 -3.53 13.94 -6.84
CA ASN A 183 -3.56 14.83 -8.00
C ASN A 183 -2.36 15.77 -8.01
N GLY A 184 -1.96 16.34 -6.88
CA GLY A 184 -0.75 17.15 -6.77
C GLY A 184 0.52 16.40 -7.15
N VAL A 185 0.62 15.11 -6.81
CA VAL A 185 1.75 14.26 -7.22
C VAL A 185 1.72 13.96 -8.72
N LEU A 186 0.55 13.64 -9.27
CA LEU A 186 0.41 13.34 -10.71
C LEU A 186 0.70 14.57 -11.58
N ASP A 187 0.28 15.76 -11.16
CA ASP A 187 0.43 17.01 -11.90
C ASP A 187 1.83 17.64 -11.78
N MET A 188 2.65 17.16 -10.84
CA MET A 188 4.02 17.61 -10.66
C MET A 188 4.87 17.30 -11.88
N ASP A 189 5.74 18.23 -12.30
CA ASP A 189 6.71 17.97 -13.38
C ASP A 189 7.63 16.80 -13.02
N ASP A 190 7.92 15.93 -14.02
CA ASP A 190 8.69 14.71 -13.78
C ASP A 190 10.17 15.01 -13.45
N SER A 191 10.68 16.19 -13.81
CA SER A 191 12.02 16.65 -13.47
C SER A 191 12.10 17.34 -12.10
N GLU A 192 10.96 17.62 -11.47
CA GLU A 192 10.92 18.33 -10.19
C GLU A 192 11.58 17.52 -9.08
N GLY A 193 12.49 18.17 -8.38
CA GLY A 193 13.31 17.57 -7.32
C GLY A 193 14.70 17.11 -7.78
N TYR A 194 14.95 16.99 -9.09
CA TYR A 194 16.25 16.55 -9.61
C TYR A 194 17.42 17.44 -9.14
N THR A 195 17.28 18.76 -9.34
CA THR A 195 18.31 19.72 -8.89
C THR A 195 18.56 19.66 -7.39
N ARG A 196 17.50 19.46 -6.57
CA ARG A 196 17.64 19.34 -5.14
C ARG A 196 18.39 18.06 -4.74
N MET A 197 18.13 16.95 -5.43
CA MET A 197 18.83 15.67 -5.21
C MET A 197 20.34 15.85 -5.45
N ILE A 198 20.73 16.46 -6.57
CA ILE A 198 22.14 16.74 -6.89
C ILE A 198 22.79 17.64 -5.82
N LEU A 199 22.11 18.73 -5.41
CA LEU A 199 22.65 19.68 -4.43
C LEU A 199 22.77 19.08 -3.01
N CYS A 200 22.04 18.02 -2.70
CA CYS A 200 22.16 17.33 -1.41
C CYS A 200 23.31 16.31 -1.34
N GLY A 201 24.14 16.20 -2.39
CA GLY A 201 25.32 15.32 -2.41
C GLY A 201 25.00 13.85 -2.70
N GLU A 202 23.84 13.57 -3.28
CA GLU A 202 23.48 12.24 -3.77
C GLU A 202 24.07 11.96 -5.17
N GLU A 203 25.08 12.72 -5.55
CA GLU A 203 25.79 12.63 -6.84
C GLU A 203 26.49 11.28 -7.07
N ASP A 204 26.82 10.57 -6.01
CA ASP A 204 27.49 9.25 -6.06
C ASP A 204 26.64 8.14 -6.70
N TYR A 205 25.34 8.36 -6.92
CA TYR A 205 24.45 7.38 -7.53
C TYR A 205 24.40 7.44 -9.06
N GLY A 206 25.16 8.34 -9.71
CA GLY A 206 25.31 8.37 -11.18
C GLY A 206 23.99 8.54 -11.95
N THR A 207 22.92 9.01 -11.29
CA THR A 207 21.62 9.21 -11.91
C THR A 207 21.68 10.35 -12.91
N ASN A 208 21.42 10.04 -14.19
CA ASN A 208 21.15 11.05 -15.19
C ASN A 208 19.69 11.53 -15.04
N ILE A 209 19.40 12.68 -15.59
CA ILE A 209 18.05 13.29 -15.53
C ILE A 209 16.99 12.37 -16.18
N ASP A 210 17.31 11.64 -17.22
CA ASP A 210 16.38 10.77 -17.92
C ASP A 210 15.97 9.58 -17.04
N GLU A 211 16.91 9.02 -16.30
CA GLU A 211 16.64 7.95 -15.34
C GLU A 211 15.79 8.46 -14.16
N PHE A 212 16.08 9.67 -13.68
CA PHE A 212 15.28 10.31 -12.63
C PHE A 212 13.83 10.50 -13.11
N ILE A 213 13.63 11.08 -14.30
CA ILE A 213 12.31 11.27 -14.92
C ILE A 213 11.58 9.94 -15.08
N LYS A 214 12.26 8.91 -15.58
CA LYS A 214 11.70 7.56 -15.73
C LYS A 214 11.24 6.97 -14.40
N ASN A 215 12.04 7.09 -13.35
CA ASN A 215 11.69 6.59 -12.01
C ASN A 215 10.52 7.40 -11.41
N LYS A 216 10.45 8.70 -11.67
CA LYS A 216 9.33 9.55 -11.25
C LYS A 216 8.03 9.11 -11.92
N ARG A 217 8.04 8.86 -13.24
CA ARG A 217 6.89 8.32 -13.98
C ARG A 217 6.45 6.95 -13.47
N LYS A 218 7.40 6.03 -13.21
CA LYS A 218 7.10 4.74 -12.59
C LYS A 218 6.41 4.89 -11.23
N SER A 219 6.84 5.85 -10.41
CA SER A 219 6.19 6.12 -9.12
C SER A 219 4.75 6.60 -9.30
N LYS A 220 4.50 7.47 -10.28
CA LYS A 220 3.13 7.91 -10.62
C LYS A 220 2.27 6.76 -11.17
N VAL A 221 2.85 5.88 -11.99
CA VAL A 221 2.17 4.67 -12.49
C VAL A 221 1.73 3.76 -11.34
N ARG A 222 2.65 3.48 -10.39
CA ARG A 222 2.30 2.66 -9.21
C ARG A 222 1.17 3.29 -8.40
N LEU A 223 1.21 4.60 -8.23
CA LEU A 223 0.17 5.37 -7.54
C LEU A 223 -1.18 5.27 -8.28
N ALA A 224 -1.18 5.41 -9.61
CA ALA A 224 -2.38 5.30 -10.43
C ALA A 224 -2.98 3.88 -10.39
N LEU A 225 -2.16 2.86 -10.55
CA LEU A 225 -2.57 1.46 -10.43
C LEU A 225 -3.14 1.17 -9.04
N LEU A 226 -2.42 1.57 -7.97
CA LEU A 226 -2.89 1.38 -6.60
C LEU A 226 -4.26 2.02 -6.38
N ARG A 227 -4.47 3.26 -6.85
CA ARG A 227 -5.74 3.98 -6.63
C ARG A 227 -6.89 3.36 -7.42
N LEU A 228 -6.68 2.91 -8.66
CA LEU A 228 -7.68 2.20 -9.45
C LEU A 228 -8.01 0.83 -8.87
N MET A 229 -7.00 0.09 -8.40
CA MET A 229 -7.19 -1.20 -7.71
C MET A 229 -7.89 -1.08 -6.35
N ASN A 230 -7.92 0.12 -5.76
CA ASN A 230 -8.60 0.44 -4.51
C ASN A 230 -9.54 1.63 -4.76
N SER A 231 -10.57 1.41 -5.58
CA SER A 231 -11.44 2.44 -6.16
C SER A 231 -12.51 2.99 -5.21
N ILE A 232 -12.51 2.57 -3.94
CA ILE A 232 -13.50 3.04 -2.95
C ILE A 232 -13.50 4.58 -2.87
N GLY A 233 -14.67 5.19 -3.02
CA GLY A 233 -14.82 6.65 -2.99
C GLY A 233 -14.14 7.42 -4.13
N LEU A 234 -13.63 6.74 -5.17
CA LEU A 234 -13.01 7.37 -6.33
C LEU A 234 -14.06 8.11 -7.17
N SER A 235 -13.80 9.39 -7.45
CA SER A 235 -14.66 10.18 -8.33
C SER A 235 -14.45 9.80 -9.80
N ALA A 236 -15.49 9.97 -10.63
CA ALA A 236 -15.40 9.71 -12.07
C ALA A 236 -14.31 10.58 -12.74
N GLU A 237 -14.12 11.82 -12.30
CA GLU A 237 -13.08 12.72 -12.81
C GLU A 237 -11.66 12.15 -12.53
N ASN A 238 -11.40 11.74 -11.29
CA ASN A 238 -10.12 11.14 -10.92
C ASN A 238 -9.91 9.79 -11.63
N GLU A 239 -10.97 9.00 -11.77
CA GLU A 239 -10.89 7.73 -12.49
C GLU A 239 -10.43 7.92 -13.95
N VAL A 240 -11.03 8.88 -14.66
CA VAL A 240 -10.62 9.23 -16.03
C VAL A 240 -9.17 9.69 -16.06
N LYS A 241 -8.78 10.62 -15.19
CA LYS A 241 -7.39 11.13 -15.11
C LYS A 241 -6.37 10.03 -14.92
N LEU A 242 -6.66 9.06 -14.01
CA LEU A 242 -5.76 7.94 -13.74
C LEU A 242 -5.65 7.00 -14.94
N LYS A 243 -6.77 6.70 -15.59
CA LYS A 243 -6.80 5.88 -16.82
C LYS A 243 -6.00 6.53 -17.94
N ASP A 244 -6.25 7.81 -18.20
CA ASP A 244 -5.54 8.58 -19.25
C ASP A 244 -4.03 8.61 -18.98
N TYR A 245 -3.62 8.77 -17.71
CA TYR A 245 -2.22 8.72 -17.34
C TYR A 245 -1.60 7.35 -17.68
N LEU A 246 -2.24 6.24 -17.29
CA LEU A 246 -1.74 4.90 -17.58
C LEU A 246 -1.68 4.60 -19.09
N ILE A 247 -2.72 4.98 -19.82
CA ILE A 247 -2.81 4.75 -21.27
C ILE A 247 -1.72 5.56 -22.02
N SER A 248 -1.50 6.81 -21.64
CA SER A 248 -0.50 7.68 -22.31
C SER A 248 0.96 7.26 -22.08
N HIS A 249 1.22 6.36 -21.11
CA HIS A 249 2.56 5.83 -20.79
C HIS A 249 2.67 4.33 -21.03
N THR A 250 1.84 3.77 -21.92
CA THR A 250 1.85 2.33 -22.25
C THR A 250 2.63 2.03 -23.54
N LYS A 251 2.69 0.74 -23.90
CA LYS A 251 3.38 0.25 -25.09
C LYS A 251 2.89 0.96 -26.37
N GLY A 252 3.84 1.49 -27.13
CA GLY A 252 3.57 2.25 -28.37
C GLY A 252 3.36 3.75 -28.17
N CYS A 253 3.44 4.25 -26.93
CA CYS A 253 3.44 5.68 -26.61
C CYS A 253 4.86 6.28 -26.58
N ALA A 254 4.97 7.59 -26.37
CA ALA A 254 6.26 8.26 -26.23
C ALA A 254 7.09 7.78 -25.03
N SER A 255 6.44 7.22 -24.04
CA SER A 255 7.07 6.56 -22.90
C SER A 255 6.25 5.34 -22.51
N GLU A 256 6.88 4.32 -21.93
CA GLU A 256 6.29 3.00 -21.71
C GLU A 256 6.33 2.54 -20.25
N GLU A 257 6.45 3.49 -19.31
CA GLU A 257 6.62 3.15 -17.88
C GLU A 257 5.43 2.38 -17.31
N SER A 258 4.20 2.59 -17.81
CA SER A 258 3.02 1.83 -17.37
C SER A 258 3.15 0.35 -17.74
N TRP A 259 3.60 0.06 -18.96
CA TRP A 259 3.84 -1.32 -19.38
C TRP A 259 5.03 -1.93 -18.63
N GLU A 260 6.13 -1.20 -18.46
CA GLU A 260 7.29 -1.69 -17.72
C GLU A 260 6.96 -2.05 -16.27
N VAL A 261 6.20 -1.19 -15.57
CA VAL A 261 5.78 -1.43 -14.18
C VAL A 261 4.84 -2.63 -14.12
N LEU A 262 3.83 -2.68 -15.01
CA LEU A 262 2.88 -3.80 -15.05
C LEU A 262 3.60 -5.13 -15.25
N LEU A 263 4.48 -5.22 -16.25
CA LEU A 263 5.16 -6.47 -16.57
C LEU A 263 6.17 -6.90 -15.50
N LYS A 264 6.98 -5.96 -14.98
CA LYS A 264 8.10 -6.30 -14.09
C LYS A 264 7.68 -6.45 -12.64
N GLU A 265 6.68 -5.71 -12.19
CA GLU A 265 6.30 -5.66 -10.78
C GLU A 265 5.02 -6.46 -10.49
N TYR A 266 4.11 -6.55 -11.47
CA TYR A 266 2.84 -7.25 -11.35
C TYR A 266 2.67 -8.38 -12.38
N GLY A 267 3.78 -8.84 -12.97
CA GLY A 267 3.78 -9.76 -14.11
C GLY A 267 3.10 -11.14 -13.88
N HIS A 268 2.83 -11.49 -12.63
CA HIS A 268 2.13 -12.71 -12.22
C HIS A 268 0.76 -12.44 -11.58
N GLU A 269 0.30 -11.20 -11.57
CA GLU A 269 -0.93 -10.78 -10.93
C GLU A 269 -2.03 -10.47 -11.96
N GLN A 270 -2.88 -11.45 -12.25
CA GLN A 270 -3.92 -11.35 -13.28
C GLN A 270 -4.83 -10.14 -13.09
N GLU A 271 -5.14 -9.73 -11.86
CA GLU A 271 -6.01 -8.58 -11.56
C GLU A 271 -5.49 -7.27 -12.17
N TYR A 272 -4.17 -7.06 -12.17
CA TYR A 272 -3.56 -5.88 -12.76
C TYR A 272 -3.61 -5.89 -14.28
N PHE A 273 -3.39 -7.06 -14.91
CA PHE A 273 -3.53 -7.21 -16.35
C PHE A 273 -4.99 -7.02 -16.79
N GLN A 274 -5.93 -7.55 -16.02
CA GLN A 274 -7.36 -7.37 -16.24
C GLN A 274 -7.74 -5.88 -16.18
N LEU A 275 -7.33 -5.18 -15.11
CA LEU A 275 -7.54 -3.74 -14.98
C LEU A 275 -6.97 -2.99 -16.19
N PHE A 276 -5.72 -3.30 -16.56
CA PHE A 276 -5.02 -2.58 -17.62
C PHE A 276 -5.64 -2.81 -19.01
N ALA A 277 -6.17 -4.00 -19.26
CA ALA A 277 -6.94 -4.31 -20.45
C ALA A 277 -8.32 -3.63 -20.44
N ASP A 278 -9.04 -3.67 -19.31
CA ASP A 278 -10.37 -3.06 -19.17
C ASP A 278 -10.36 -1.54 -19.35
N ILE A 279 -9.25 -0.86 -18.97
CA ILE A 279 -9.12 0.60 -19.18
C ILE A 279 -8.64 0.97 -20.60
N GLY A 280 -8.30 0.00 -21.45
CA GLY A 280 -7.81 0.21 -22.81
C GLY A 280 -6.29 0.42 -22.93
N GLY A 281 -5.53 0.19 -21.87
CA GLY A 281 -4.07 0.21 -21.91
C GLY A 281 -3.50 -0.92 -22.76
N ILE A 282 -4.21 -2.03 -22.89
CA ILE A 282 -3.99 -3.09 -23.88
C ILE A 282 -5.11 -3.01 -24.90
N ASN A 283 -4.76 -2.76 -26.16
CA ASN A 283 -5.70 -2.58 -27.25
C ASN A 283 -5.18 -3.24 -28.54
N GLU A 284 -5.96 -3.25 -29.60
CA GLU A 284 -5.58 -3.89 -30.86
C GLU A 284 -4.26 -3.37 -31.47
N GLN A 285 -3.97 -2.08 -31.27
CA GLN A 285 -2.78 -1.44 -31.86
C GLN A 285 -1.48 -1.88 -31.20
N ASN A 286 -1.49 -2.16 -29.89
CA ASN A 286 -0.29 -2.53 -29.13
C ASN A 286 -0.24 -4.02 -28.72
N PHE A 287 -1.29 -4.79 -28.97
CA PHE A 287 -1.45 -6.17 -28.48
C PHE A 287 -0.26 -7.09 -28.89
N ASP A 288 0.09 -7.08 -30.17
CA ASP A 288 1.16 -7.95 -30.69
C ASP A 288 2.54 -7.56 -30.15
N ALA A 289 2.79 -6.25 -29.98
CA ALA A 289 4.00 -5.74 -29.36
C ALA A 289 4.08 -6.14 -27.87
N ILE A 290 2.98 -6.08 -27.15
CA ILE A 290 2.84 -6.53 -25.75
C ILE A 290 3.15 -8.02 -25.63
N LEU A 291 2.54 -8.86 -26.48
CA LEU A 291 2.81 -10.31 -26.47
C LEU A 291 4.27 -10.64 -26.81
N THR A 292 4.92 -9.83 -27.63
CA THR A 292 6.32 -10.01 -28.01
C THR A 292 7.26 -9.69 -26.84
N ASP A 293 6.96 -8.67 -26.03
CA ASP A 293 7.75 -8.29 -24.85
C ASP A 293 7.66 -9.34 -23.73
N MET A 294 6.58 -10.10 -23.69
CA MET A 294 6.36 -11.11 -22.64
C MET A 294 7.23 -12.36 -22.92
N SER A 295 8.21 -12.61 -22.05
CA SER A 295 9.04 -13.81 -22.06
C SER A 295 8.26 -15.07 -21.63
N ALA A 296 8.91 -16.23 -21.66
CA ALA A 296 8.30 -17.49 -21.27
C ALA A 296 7.88 -17.55 -19.79
N GLU A 297 8.48 -16.74 -18.93
CA GLU A 297 8.11 -16.65 -17.51
C GLU A 297 6.68 -16.08 -17.30
N TYR A 298 6.17 -15.29 -18.24
CA TYR A 298 4.80 -14.72 -18.21
C TYR A 298 3.78 -15.54 -19.03
N ALA A 299 4.04 -16.83 -19.28
CA ALA A 299 3.20 -17.67 -20.14
C ALA A 299 1.72 -17.71 -19.71
N GLU A 300 1.45 -17.69 -18.40
CA GLU A 300 0.09 -17.68 -17.85
C GLU A 300 -0.64 -16.39 -18.20
N MET A 301 -0.01 -15.24 -17.98
CA MET A 301 -0.58 -13.93 -18.30
C MET A 301 -0.72 -13.73 -19.81
N LYS A 302 0.22 -14.25 -20.60
CA LYS A 302 0.12 -14.28 -22.05
C LYS A 302 -1.12 -15.06 -22.53
N ALA A 303 -1.35 -16.25 -21.96
CA ALA A 303 -2.56 -17.04 -22.25
C ALA A 303 -3.84 -16.33 -21.79
N PHE A 304 -3.81 -15.63 -20.66
CA PHE A 304 -4.91 -14.80 -20.20
C PHE A 304 -5.24 -13.70 -21.22
N LEU A 305 -4.26 -12.93 -21.68
CA LEU A 305 -4.46 -11.84 -22.64
C LEU A 305 -5.01 -12.34 -24.00
N ILE A 306 -4.54 -13.48 -24.47
CA ILE A 306 -5.06 -14.09 -25.70
C ILE A 306 -6.54 -14.45 -25.56
N ARG A 307 -6.95 -15.02 -24.42
CA ARG A 307 -8.37 -15.31 -24.14
C ARG A 307 -9.19 -14.03 -24.01
N TYR A 308 -8.67 -13.05 -23.31
CA TYR A 308 -9.33 -11.75 -23.14
C TYR A 308 -9.60 -11.08 -24.49
N LYS A 309 -8.62 -11.12 -25.42
CA LYS A 309 -8.80 -10.59 -26.77
C LYS A 309 -9.95 -11.30 -27.51
N ALA A 310 -9.94 -12.62 -27.51
CA ALA A 310 -10.99 -13.41 -28.18
C ALA A 310 -12.41 -13.17 -27.60
N GLU A 311 -12.49 -12.98 -26.28
CA GLU A 311 -13.81 -12.82 -25.62
C GLU A 311 -14.35 -11.39 -25.68
N LYS A 312 -13.49 -10.38 -25.62
CA LYS A 312 -13.94 -8.98 -25.46
C LYS A 312 -13.57 -8.05 -26.61
N MET A 313 -12.43 -8.20 -27.24
CA MET A 313 -12.02 -7.33 -28.33
C MET A 313 -12.69 -7.72 -29.66
N GLU A 314 -12.72 -9.01 -29.99
CA GLU A 314 -13.34 -9.50 -31.23
C GLU A 314 -14.88 -9.43 -31.21
N SER A 315 -15.52 -9.45 -30.03
CA SER A 315 -16.97 -9.30 -29.90
C SER A 315 -17.46 -7.87 -30.14
N THR A 316 -16.63 -6.87 -29.89
CA THR A 316 -16.98 -5.45 -30.08
C THR A 316 -17.05 -5.10 -31.56
N ASP A 317 -16.11 -5.59 -32.37
CA ASP A 317 -16.10 -5.40 -33.82
C ASP A 317 -17.32 -6.03 -34.51
N PHE A 318 -17.80 -7.17 -34.02
CA PHE A 318 -18.98 -7.82 -34.57
C PHE A 318 -20.26 -7.02 -34.34
N PHE A 319 -20.42 -6.40 -33.18
CA PHE A 319 -21.60 -5.55 -32.89
C PHE A 319 -21.54 -4.17 -33.55
N ASP A 320 -20.36 -3.57 -33.68
CA ASP A 320 -20.18 -2.30 -34.40
C ASP A 320 -20.39 -2.48 -35.92
N SER A 321 -20.00 -3.63 -36.48
CA SER A 321 -20.28 -3.95 -37.89
C SER A 321 -21.77 -4.17 -38.17
N LEU A 322 -22.55 -4.67 -37.22
CA LEU A 322 -23.99 -4.85 -37.34
C LEU A 322 -24.80 -3.56 -37.16
N SER A 323 -24.24 -2.54 -36.50
CA SER A 323 -24.90 -1.25 -36.29
C SER A 323 -24.81 -0.30 -37.48
N LEU A 324 -23.88 -0.55 -38.42
CA LEU A 324 -23.67 0.26 -39.62
C LEU A 324 -24.53 -0.17 -40.83
N ASP A 325 -25.18 -1.35 -40.80
CA ASP A 325 -25.99 -1.87 -41.87
C ASP A 325 -27.52 -1.56 -41.74
N SER A 326 -27.88 -0.61 -40.88
CA SER A 326 -29.27 -0.18 -40.71
C SER A 326 -29.43 1.34 -40.86
N LEU A 327 -29.03 1.89 -42.04
CA LEU A 327 -29.43 3.21 -42.54
C LEU A 327 -29.74 3.14 -44.06
#